data_621f4f11e90767091941931380547ab2
#
_entry.id   621f4f11e90767091941931380547ab2
#
_cell.length_a   1.000
_cell.length_b   1.000
_cell.length_c   1.000
_cell.angle_alpha   90.00
_cell.angle_beta   90.00
_cell.angle_gamma   90.00
#
_symmetry.space_group_name_H-M   'P 1'
#
loop_
_entity.id
_entity.type
_entity.pdbx_description
1 polymer ?
#
loop_
_entity_poly.entity_id
_entity_poly.type
_entity_poly.pdbx_seq_one_letter_code
_entity_poly.pdbx_strand_id
1 'polypeptide(L)'
;ALPFLISLIVESNLEHEKSERFLEFTRSLAESVKTGTPIGKSIINMSNKDFGSLSQHIRKLANQIAIGIPIARALETFAVDVDNVVIRRAVTLIREAENAGGEIDYILDSTAESIYQIEKLKRERKASVSSLVVQGYIIFMIFIGIMLIMQFKILPLTAGVGGITSVGSIDDAGSAP
;
A
#
# COMPACT_ATOMS: atom_id res chain seq x y z
N ALA A 1 20.15 -0.56 -9.85
CA ALA A 1 19.07 0.14 -9.12
C ALA A 1 17.68 -0.39 -9.50
N LEU A 2 17.41 -0.67 -10.77
CA LEU A 2 16.11 -1.16 -11.26
C LEU A 2 15.65 -2.51 -10.63
N PRO A 3 16.49 -3.57 -10.54
CA PRO A 3 16.04 -4.84 -9.97
C PRO A 3 15.72 -4.75 -8.46
N PHE A 4 16.38 -3.86 -7.74
CA PHE A 4 16.13 -3.63 -6.31
C PHE A 4 14.79 -2.94 -6.06
N LEU A 5 14.40 -1.98 -6.89
CA LEU A 5 13.11 -1.31 -6.82
C LEU A 5 11.95 -2.27 -7.16
N ILE A 6 12.14 -3.15 -8.15
CA ILE A 6 11.15 -4.16 -8.51
C ILE A 6 10.96 -5.16 -7.36
N SER A 7 12.03 -5.59 -6.71
CA SER A 7 11.96 -6.48 -5.54
C SER A 7 11.18 -5.86 -4.39
N LEU A 8 11.42 -4.59 -4.08
CA LEU A 8 10.69 -3.86 -3.03
C LEU A 8 9.20 -3.71 -3.34
N ILE A 9 8.84 -3.48 -4.60
CA ILE A 9 7.43 -3.34 -5.03
C ILE A 9 6.71 -4.68 -4.94
N VAL A 10 7.35 -5.76 -5.38
CA VAL A 10 6.79 -7.12 -5.34
C VAL A 10 6.60 -7.57 -3.89
N GLU A 11 7.58 -7.34 -3.03
CA GLU A 11 7.52 -7.69 -1.60
C GLU A 11 6.41 -6.92 -0.87
N SER A 12 6.27 -5.62 -1.14
CA SER A 12 5.18 -4.80 -0.60
C SER A 12 3.79 -5.28 -1.04
N ASN A 13 3.64 -5.74 -2.27
CA ASN A 13 2.38 -6.26 -2.78
C ASN A 13 2.01 -7.61 -2.16
N LEU A 14 2.99 -8.50 -1.96
CA LEU A 14 2.78 -9.78 -1.30
C LEU A 14 2.38 -9.63 0.18
N GLU A 15 3.01 -8.70 0.89
CA GLU A 15 2.65 -8.39 2.28
C GLU A 15 1.22 -7.86 2.40
N HIS A 16 0.82 -7.03 1.45
CA HIS A 16 -0.53 -6.48 1.40
C HIS A 16 -1.58 -7.58 1.12
N GLU A 17 -1.32 -8.45 0.16
CA GLU A 17 -2.18 -9.59 -0.13
C GLU A 17 -2.33 -10.50 1.10
N LYS A 18 -1.23 -10.84 1.78
CA LYS A 18 -1.28 -11.65 3.02
C LYS A 18 -2.17 -11.02 4.07
N SER A 19 -2.08 -9.71 4.30
CA SER A 19 -2.91 -9.01 5.28
C SER A 19 -4.40 -9.01 4.89
N GLU A 20 -4.74 -8.82 3.61
CA GLU A 20 -6.12 -8.88 3.13
C GLU A 20 -6.72 -10.30 3.29
N ARG A 21 -5.97 -11.32 2.92
CA ARG A 21 -6.40 -12.71 3.07
C ARG A 21 -6.53 -13.11 4.53
N PHE A 22 -5.65 -12.60 5.38
CA PHE A 22 -5.77 -12.81 6.83
C PHE A 22 -7.01 -12.12 7.42
N LEU A 23 -7.37 -10.93 6.95
CA LEU A 23 -8.60 -10.26 7.34
C LEU A 23 -9.84 -11.10 6.99
N GLU A 24 -9.89 -11.67 5.79
CA GLU A 24 -10.96 -12.56 5.35
C GLU A 24 -11.04 -13.82 6.24
N PHE A 25 -9.89 -14.43 6.53
CA PHE A 25 -9.80 -15.56 7.46
C PHE A 25 -10.32 -15.20 8.86
N THR A 26 -9.87 -14.08 9.43
CA THR A 26 -10.27 -13.64 10.77
C THR A 26 -11.76 -13.35 10.88
N ARG A 27 -12.35 -12.71 9.85
CA ARG A 27 -13.80 -12.49 9.80
C ARG A 27 -14.60 -13.79 9.73
N SER A 28 -14.19 -14.70 8.86
CA SER A 28 -14.84 -16.01 8.76
C SER A 28 -14.71 -16.81 10.06
N LEU A 29 -13.57 -16.67 10.75
CA LEU A 29 -13.33 -17.29 12.05
C LEU A 29 -14.24 -16.70 13.14
N ALA A 30 -14.35 -15.36 13.21
CA ALA A 30 -15.25 -14.67 14.12
C ALA A 30 -16.71 -15.09 13.93
N GLU A 31 -17.17 -15.15 12.68
CA GLU A 31 -18.52 -15.59 12.35
C GLU A 31 -18.79 -17.03 12.81
N SER A 32 -17.85 -17.93 12.58
CA SER A 32 -17.97 -19.33 13.01
C SER A 32 -18.00 -19.49 14.53
N VAL A 33 -17.19 -18.70 15.25
CA VAL A 33 -17.16 -18.71 16.72
C VAL A 33 -18.43 -18.08 17.29
N LYS A 34 -18.96 -17.02 16.70
CA LYS A 34 -20.26 -16.43 17.08
C LYS A 34 -21.43 -17.39 16.99
N THR A 35 -21.38 -18.33 16.05
CA THR A 35 -22.40 -19.41 15.94
C THR A 35 -22.21 -20.53 16.94
N GLY A 36 -21.26 -20.39 17.87
CA GLY A 36 -21.00 -21.37 18.95
C GLY A 36 -20.01 -22.47 18.58
N THR A 37 -19.34 -22.38 17.44
CA THR A 37 -18.31 -23.37 17.08
C THR A 37 -17.01 -23.05 17.81
N PRO A 38 -16.37 -24.02 18.50
CA PRO A 38 -15.07 -23.81 19.13
C PRO A 38 -14.02 -23.33 18.13
N ILE A 39 -13.14 -22.42 18.54
CA ILE A 39 -12.15 -21.79 17.67
C ILE A 39 -11.27 -22.83 16.94
N GLY A 40 -10.82 -23.89 17.62
CA GLY A 40 -10.01 -24.93 16.99
C GLY A 40 -10.75 -25.67 15.88
N LYS A 41 -12.03 -26.00 16.11
CA LYS A 41 -12.88 -26.66 15.10
C LYS A 41 -13.20 -25.73 13.93
N SER A 42 -13.38 -24.43 14.21
CA SER A 42 -13.59 -23.41 13.20
C SER A 42 -12.39 -23.31 12.27
N ILE A 43 -11.17 -23.29 12.81
CA ILE A 43 -9.92 -23.26 12.02
C ILE A 43 -9.80 -24.51 11.14
N ILE A 44 -10.08 -25.69 11.68
CA ILE A 44 -10.04 -26.95 10.92
C ILE A 44 -11.06 -26.91 9.77
N ASN A 45 -12.27 -26.45 10.02
CA ASN A 45 -13.31 -26.33 8.97
C ASN A 45 -12.93 -25.36 7.86
N MET A 46 -12.14 -24.33 8.17
CA MET A 46 -11.67 -23.33 7.21
C MET A 46 -10.47 -23.79 6.38
N SER A 47 -9.80 -24.87 6.75
CA SER A 47 -8.62 -25.37 6.04
C SER A 47 -8.87 -25.72 4.57
N ASN A 48 -10.12 -26.00 4.21
CA ASN A 48 -10.56 -26.32 2.86
C ASN A 48 -10.97 -25.09 2.02
N LYS A 49 -11.07 -23.90 2.64
CA LYS A 49 -11.35 -22.66 1.92
C LYS A 49 -10.08 -22.11 1.26
N ASP A 50 -10.26 -21.41 0.17
CA ASP A 50 -9.16 -20.75 -0.50
C ASP A 50 -8.94 -19.34 0.09
N PHE A 51 -7.78 -19.15 0.70
CA PHE A 51 -7.30 -17.87 1.22
C PHE A 51 -6.05 -17.39 0.46
N GLY A 52 -5.94 -17.72 -0.82
CA GLY A 52 -4.83 -17.30 -1.66
C GLY A 52 -3.47 -17.71 -1.10
N SER A 53 -2.56 -16.74 -0.96
CA SER A 53 -1.20 -16.98 -0.45
C SER A 53 -1.14 -17.55 0.96
N LEU A 54 -2.20 -17.42 1.78
CA LEU A 54 -2.27 -17.96 3.13
C LEU A 54 -2.82 -19.39 3.22
N SER A 55 -3.40 -19.93 2.16
CA SER A 55 -4.07 -21.24 2.19
C SER A 55 -3.18 -22.36 2.72
N GLN A 56 -1.90 -22.39 2.32
CA GLN A 56 -0.93 -23.40 2.79
C GLN A 56 -0.64 -23.25 4.29
N HIS A 57 -0.48 -22.02 4.78
CA HIS A 57 -0.21 -21.72 6.18
C HIS A 57 -1.42 -22.04 7.07
N ILE A 58 -2.65 -21.73 6.60
CA ILE A 58 -3.89 -22.05 7.29
C ILE A 58 -4.10 -23.56 7.35
N ARG A 59 -3.80 -24.29 6.28
CA ARG A 59 -3.88 -25.77 6.27
C ARG A 59 -2.88 -26.38 7.24
N LYS A 60 -1.66 -25.86 7.31
CA LYS A 60 -0.65 -26.28 8.29
C LYS A 60 -1.13 -26.03 9.72
N LEU A 61 -1.69 -24.84 9.99
CA LEU A 61 -2.29 -24.48 11.27
C LEU A 61 -3.41 -25.44 11.67
N ALA A 62 -4.34 -25.71 10.77
CA ALA A 62 -5.45 -26.64 10.99
C ALA A 62 -4.96 -28.07 11.28
N ASN A 63 -3.96 -28.55 10.55
CA ASN A 63 -3.37 -29.86 10.77
C ASN A 63 -2.69 -29.96 12.14
N GLN A 64 -1.99 -28.93 12.58
CA GLN A 64 -1.37 -28.89 13.91
C GLN A 64 -2.43 -29.00 15.03
N ILE A 65 -3.55 -28.29 14.88
CA ILE A 65 -4.66 -28.33 15.84
C ILE A 65 -5.35 -29.70 15.80
N ALA A 66 -5.53 -30.29 14.60
CA ALA A 66 -6.16 -31.59 14.43
C ALA A 66 -5.37 -32.74 15.10
N ILE A 67 -4.05 -32.65 15.16
CA ILE A 67 -3.19 -33.63 15.86
C ILE A 67 -3.01 -33.33 17.35
N GLY A 68 -3.73 -32.33 17.90
CA GLY A 68 -3.77 -32.03 19.32
C GLY A 68 -2.76 -31.01 19.82
N ILE A 69 -2.09 -30.26 18.93
CA ILE A 69 -1.24 -29.13 19.34
C ILE A 69 -2.13 -28.01 19.90
N PRO A 70 -1.80 -27.43 21.07
CA PRO A 70 -2.56 -26.32 21.64
C PRO A 70 -2.69 -25.15 20.65
N ILE A 71 -3.88 -24.55 20.57
CA ILE A 71 -4.20 -23.46 19.64
C ILE A 71 -3.20 -22.31 19.75
N ALA A 72 -2.85 -21.91 20.98
CA ALA A 72 -1.89 -20.86 21.24
C ALA A 72 -0.53 -21.12 20.56
N ARG A 73 -0.03 -22.35 20.65
CA ARG A 73 1.25 -22.73 20.05
C ARG A 73 1.16 -22.87 18.53
N ALA A 74 0.07 -23.41 18.02
CA ALA A 74 -0.17 -23.52 16.59
C ALA A 74 -0.28 -22.14 15.92
N LEU A 75 -0.96 -21.18 16.56
CA LEU A 75 -1.05 -19.79 16.12
C LEU A 75 0.30 -19.08 16.14
N GLU A 76 1.13 -19.33 17.14
CA GLU A 76 2.48 -18.76 17.21
C GLU A 76 3.35 -19.23 16.03
N THR A 77 3.32 -20.53 15.75
CA THR A 77 4.01 -21.10 14.59
C THR A 77 3.52 -20.49 13.27
N PHE A 78 2.20 -20.35 13.13
CA PHE A 78 1.59 -19.71 11.98
C PHE A 78 2.08 -18.27 11.79
N ALA A 79 2.14 -17.47 12.86
CA ALA A 79 2.59 -16.08 12.81
C ALA A 79 4.06 -15.95 12.38
N VAL A 80 4.91 -16.89 12.79
CA VAL A 80 6.32 -16.96 12.37
C VAL A 80 6.44 -17.37 10.92
N ASP A 81 5.70 -18.39 10.49
CA ASP A 81 5.75 -18.92 9.11
C ASP A 81 5.27 -17.91 8.07
N VAL A 82 4.27 -17.10 8.40
CA VAL A 82 3.72 -16.09 7.48
C VAL A 82 4.63 -14.86 7.36
N ASP A 83 5.40 -14.57 8.40
CA ASP A 83 6.34 -13.45 8.50
C ASP A 83 5.76 -12.09 8.07
N ASN A 84 4.60 -11.74 8.64
CA ASN A 84 3.95 -10.45 8.42
C ASN A 84 3.67 -9.77 9.77
N VAL A 85 4.06 -8.50 9.89
CA VAL A 85 3.98 -7.75 11.16
C VAL A 85 2.53 -7.57 11.64
N VAL A 86 1.59 -7.33 10.72
CA VAL A 86 0.17 -7.13 11.04
C VAL A 86 -0.43 -8.43 11.57
N ILE A 87 -0.16 -9.54 10.88
CA ILE A 87 -0.63 -10.88 11.25
C ILE A 87 -0.03 -11.31 12.60
N ARG A 88 1.24 -11.06 12.83
CA ARG A 88 1.91 -11.38 14.11
C ARG A 88 1.26 -10.66 15.29
N ARG A 89 0.95 -9.37 15.15
CA ARG A 89 0.24 -8.60 16.20
C ARG A 89 -1.17 -9.13 16.43
N ALA A 90 -1.92 -9.40 15.38
CA ALA A 90 -3.27 -9.95 15.46
C ALA A 90 -3.29 -11.33 16.14
N VAL A 91 -2.38 -12.21 15.77
CA VAL A 91 -2.25 -13.54 16.37
C VAL A 91 -1.91 -13.46 17.85
N THR A 92 -1.05 -12.51 18.25
CA THR A 92 -0.73 -12.28 19.66
C THR A 92 -1.99 -11.93 20.47
N LEU A 93 -2.83 -11.02 19.94
CA LEU A 93 -4.08 -10.63 20.59
C LEU A 93 -5.07 -11.81 20.71
N ILE A 94 -5.21 -12.60 19.64
CA ILE A 94 -6.10 -13.79 19.65
C ILE A 94 -5.60 -14.81 20.67
N ARG A 95 -4.30 -15.05 20.75
CA ARG A 95 -3.70 -15.96 21.72
C ARG A 95 -3.89 -15.51 23.16
N GLU A 96 -3.71 -14.21 23.41
CA GLU A 96 -3.94 -13.63 24.75
C GLU A 96 -5.41 -13.75 25.16
N ALA A 97 -6.34 -13.53 24.24
CA ALA A 97 -7.76 -13.70 24.48
C ALA A 97 -8.13 -15.15 24.77
N GLU A 98 -7.59 -16.10 24.02
CA GLU A 98 -7.80 -17.54 24.23
C GLU A 98 -7.28 -17.98 25.60
N ASN A 99 -6.09 -17.55 25.99
CA ASN A 99 -5.51 -17.86 27.30
C ASN A 99 -6.27 -17.21 28.47
N ALA A 100 -6.85 -16.03 28.28
CA ALA A 100 -7.63 -15.34 29.29
C ALA A 100 -9.04 -15.91 29.49
N GLY A 101 -9.48 -16.80 28.59
CA GLY A 101 -10.83 -17.35 28.61
C GLY A 101 -11.92 -16.30 28.33
N GLY A 102 -11.55 -15.19 27.64
CA GLY A 102 -12.44 -14.11 27.31
C GLY A 102 -13.42 -14.42 26.16
N GLU A 103 -14.26 -13.46 25.85
CA GLU A 103 -15.15 -13.52 24.67
C GLU A 103 -14.30 -13.42 23.38
N ILE A 104 -13.89 -14.58 22.88
CA ILE A 104 -13.02 -14.71 21.70
C ILE A 104 -13.66 -14.10 20.46
N ASP A 105 -14.97 -14.19 20.30
CA ASP A 105 -15.75 -13.60 19.22
C ASP A 105 -15.58 -12.09 19.18
N TYR A 106 -15.65 -11.38 20.31
CA TYR A 106 -15.43 -9.96 20.41
C TYR A 106 -13.98 -9.57 20.04
N ILE A 107 -13.00 -10.33 20.51
CA ILE A 107 -11.59 -10.09 20.20
C ILE A 107 -11.28 -10.33 18.72
N LEU A 108 -11.87 -11.36 18.13
CA LEU A 108 -11.74 -11.64 16.70
C LEU A 108 -12.34 -10.51 15.84
N ASP A 109 -13.52 -10.01 16.21
CA ASP A 109 -14.14 -8.86 15.53
C ASP A 109 -13.28 -7.59 15.66
N SER A 110 -12.82 -7.27 16.87
CA SER A 110 -11.95 -6.11 17.11
C SER A 110 -10.64 -6.23 16.35
N THR A 111 -10.08 -7.44 16.25
CA THR A 111 -8.86 -7.72 15.50
C THR A 111 -9.10 -7.53 14.00
N ALA A 112 -10.20 -8.04 13.46
CA ALA A 112 -10.57 -7.86 12.07
C ALA A 112 -10.78 -6.39 11.73
N GLU A 113 -11.46 -5.63 12.59
CA GLU A 113 -11.65 -4.19 12.41
C GLU A 113 -10.31 -3.44 12.44
N SER A 114 -9.41 -3.78 13.36
CA SER A 114 -8.08 -3.17 13.44
C SER A 114 -7.26 -3.40 12.18
N ILE A 115 -7.29 -4.62 11.63
CA ILE A 115 -6.61 -4.96 10.37
C ILE A 115 -7.23 -4.16 9.22
N TYR A 116 -8.55 -4.07 9.16
CA TYR A 116 -9.26 -3.31 8.13
C TYR A 116 -8.87 -1.82 8.15
N GLN A 117 -8.80 -1.21 9.32
CA GLN A 117 -8.40 0.19 9.48
C GLN A 117 -6.95 0.40 9.02
N ILE A 118 -6.02 -0.50 9.36
CA ILE A 118 -4.63 -0.43 8.90
C ILE A 118 -4.55 -0.51 7.38
N GLU A 119 -5.27 -1.45 6.77
CA GLU A 119 -5.29 -1.63 5.32
C GLU A 119 -5.94 -0.43 4.60
N LYS A 120 -7.03 0.11 5.15
CA LYS A 120 -7.67 1.33 4.64
C LYS A 120 -6.72 2.51 4.66
N LEU A 121 -6.03 2.75 5.78
CA LEU A 121 -5.05 3.83 5.89
C LEU A 121 -3.88 3.69 4.91
N LYS A 122 -3.40 2.47 4.68
CA LYS A 122 -2.38 2.18 3.67
C LYS A 122 -2.86 2.53 2.26
N ARG A 123 -4.10 2.17 1.92
CA ARG A 123 -4.71 2.50 0.62
C ARG A 123 -4.88 4.01 0.43
N GLU A 124 -5.37 4.72 1.44
CA GLU A 124 -5.52 6.17 1.40
C GLU A 124 -4.18 6.89 1.23
N ARG A 125 -3.14 6.46 1.94
CA ARG A 125 -1.78 7.00 1.76
C ARG A 125 -1.24 6.77 0.35
N LYS A 126 -1.42 5.57 -0.20
CA LYS A 126 -0.97 5.25 -1.56
C LYS A 126 -1.71 6.08 -2.63
N ALA A 127 -3.01 6.30 -2.46
CA ALA A 127 -3.81 7.15 -3.34
C ALA A 127 -3.37 8.62 -3.28
N SER A 128 -3.11 9.15 -2.09
CA SER A 128 -2.67 10.55 -1.90
C SER A 128 -1.30 10.81 -2.54
N VAL A 129 -0.34 9.91 -2.38
CA VAL A 129 0.99 10.05 -2.99
C VAL A 129 0.92 9.96 -4.51
N SER A 130 0.11 9.05 -5.05
CA SER A 130 -0.10 8.92 -6.49
C SER A 130 -0.70 10.19 -7.10
N SER A 131 -1.65 10.83 -6.42
CA SER A 131 -2.27 12.09 -6.87
C SER A 131 -1.26 13.23 -6.94
N LEU A 132 -0.39 13.36 -5.94
CA LEU A 132 0.65 14.40 -5.92
C LEU A 132 1.69 14.22 -7.04
N VAL A 133 2.07 12.99 -7.32
CA VAL A 133 3.01 12.68 -8.42
C VAL A 133 2.40 13.02 -9.78
N VAL A 134 1.15 12.65 -10.02
CA VAL A 134 0.43 12.97 -11.26
C VAL A 134 0.29 14.49 -11.43
N GLN A 135 -0.05 15.20 -10.36
CA GLN A 135 -0.16 16.66 -10.39
C GLN A 135 1.20 17.33 -10.69
N GLY A 136 2.30 16.81 -10.13
CA GLY A 136 3.66 17.28 -10.44
C GLY A 136 4.03 17.08 -11.92
N TYR A 137 3.64 15.94 -12.50
CA TYR A 137 3.86 15.66 -13.92
C TYR A 137 3.11 16.61 -14.84
N ILE A 138 1.85 16.94 -14.52
CA ILE A 138 1.03 17.87 -15.29
C ILE A 138 1.67 19.27 -15.28
N ILE A 139 2.10 19.75 -14.12
CA ILE A 139 2.78 21.05 -13.98
C ILE A 139 4.08 21.08 -14.79
N PHE A 140 4.86 20.00 -14.72
CA PHE A 140 6.11 19.89 -15.48
C PHE A 140 5.89 19.88 -16.99
N MET A 141 4.86 19.18 -17.49
CA MET A 141 4.51 19.19 -18.91
C MET A 141 4.04 20.56 -19.39
N ILE A 142 3.28 21.28 -18.57
CA ILE A 142 2.86 22.66 -18.88
C ILE A 142 4.09 23.57 -18.94
N PHE A 143 5.05 23.44 -18.01
CA PHE A 143 6.26 24.23 -17.99
C PHE A 143 7.13 24.01 -19.24
N ILE A 144 7.31 22.74 -19.64
CA ILE A 144 8.02 22.41 -20.90
C ILE A 144 7.29 22.99 -22.10
N GLY A 145 5.95 22.90 -22.14
CA GLY A 145 5.16 23.50 -23.21
C GLY A 145 5.38 25.02 -23.36
N ILE A 146 5.39 25.75 -22.24
CA ILE A 146 5.64 27.18 -22.19
C ILE A 146 7.07 27.48 -22.66
N MET A 147 8.08 26.72 -22.21
CA MET A 147 9.47 26.88 -22.63
C MET A 147 9.64 26.70 -24.15
N LEU A 148 8.98 25.66 -24.71
CA LEU A 148 9.03 25.43 -26.17
C LEU A 148 8.38 26.57 -26.96
N ILE A 149 7.24 27.09 -26.49
CA ILE A 149 6.55 28.23 -27.15
C ILE A 149 7.41 29.47 -27.05
N MET A 150 8.03 29.74 -25.92
CA MET A 150 8.97 30.86 -25.75
C MET A 150 10.14 30.75 -26.72
N GLN A 151 10.73 29.55 -26.83
CA GLN A 151 11.92 29.35 -27.68
C GLN A 151 11.59 29.41 -29.17
N PHE A 152 10.43 28.89 -29.60
CA PHE A 152 10.07 28.84 -31.01
C PHE A 152 9.34 30.10 -31.54
N LYS A 153 8.59 30.80 -30.69
CA LYS A 153 7.76 31.95 -31.08
C LYS A 153 8.34 33.30 -30.68
N ILE A 154 8.93 33.41 -29.50
CA ILE A 154 9.38 34.72 -28.96
C ILE A 154 10.78 35.05 -29.37
N LEU A 155 11.71 34.10 -29.42
CA LEU A 155 13.09 34.37 -29.86
C LEU A 155 13.18 34.89 -31.30
N PRO A 156 12.48 34.33 -32.31
CA PRO A 156 12.57 34.90 -33.68
C PRO A 156 11.90 36.28 -33.79
N LEU A 157 10.90 36.59 -32.93
CA LEU A 157 10.27 37.91 -32.92
C LEU A 157 11.20 39.00 -32.35
N THR A 158 11.96 38.69 -31.30
CA THR A 158 12.92 39.65 -30.70
C THR A 158 14.16 39.84 -31.58
N ALA A 159 14.58 38.84 -32.34
CA ALA A 159 15.66 38.99 -33.33
C ALA A 159 15.27 39.92 -34.49
N GLY A 160 13.97 39.98 -34.85
CA GLY A 160 13.45 40.89 -35.86
C GLY A 160 13.34 42.35 -35.40
N VAL A 161 13.13 42.59 -34.10
CA VAL A 161 13.00 43.96 -33.54
C VAL A 161 14.35 44.55 -33.18
N GLY A 162 15.37 43.74 -32.88
CA GLY A 162 16.75 44.19 -32.61
C GLY A 162 17.44 44.86 -33.83
N GLY A 163 16.92 44.61 -35.04
CA GLY A 163 17.41 45.26 -36.28
C GLY A 163 16.91 46.68 -36.50
N ILE A 164 15.89 47.14 -35.80
CA ILE A 164 15.29 48.48 -36.02
C ILE A 164 15.93 49.53 -35.11
N THR A 165 16.56 49.15 -34.03
CA THR A 165 17.23 50.09 -33.11
C THR A 165 18.62 50.55 -33.59
N SER A 166 19.16 49.93 -34.63
CA SER A 166 20.45 50.37 -35.20
C SER A 166 20.33 51.41 -36.32
N VAL A 167 19.12 51.82 -36.72
CA VAL A 167 18.87 52.82 -37.74
C VAL A 167 18.68 54.26 -37.20
N GLY A 168 18.58 54.41 -35.88
CA GLY A 168 18.32 55.66 -35.19
C GLY A 168 19.53 56.49 -34.78
N SER A 169 20.73 56.14 -35.20
CA SER A 169 21.93 56.92 -34.88
C SER A 169 22.64 57.44 -36.12
N ILE A 170 21.93 58.14 -37.00
CA ILE A 170 22.48 59.06 -37.96
C ILE A 170 21.71 60.36 -37.81
N ASP A 171 22.32 61.25 -37.12
CA ASP A 171 22.27 62.69 -37.36
C ASP A 171 22.73 63.42 -36.11
N ASP A 172 23.97 63.64 -36.02
CA ASP A 172 24.46 64.93 -35.59
C ASP A 172 25.94 65.10 -36.03
N ALA A 173 26.10 65.42 -37.28
CA ALA A 173 27.35 65.88 -37.77
C ALA A 173 27.05 67.07 -38.69
N GLY A 174 27.06 68.24 -38.11
CA GLY A 174 26.95 69.40 -38.97
C GLY A 174 26.62 70.65 -38.21
N SER A 175 27.60 71.29 -37.66
CA SER A 175 27.68 72.72 -37.70
C SER A 175 29.01 73.22 -37.20
N ALA A 176 29.87 73.63 -38.12
CA ALA A 176 30.78 74.74 -37.95
C ALA A 176 30.24 75.89 -38.79
N PRO A 177 30.64 77.10 -38.65
CA PRO A 177 31.87 77.63 -38.05
C PRO A 177 31.73 78.44 -36.81
#